data_267b62cdd61d48410c69eea2db50a114
#
_entry.id   267b62cdd61d48410c69eea2db50a114
#
_cell.length_a   1.000
_cell.length_b   1.000
_cell.length_c   1.000
_cell.angle_alpha   90.00
_cell.angle_beta   90.00
_cell.angle_gamma   90.00
#
_symmetry.space_group_name_H-M   'P 1'
#
loop_
_entity.id
_entity.type
_entity.pdbx_description
1 polymer ?
#
loop_
_entity_poly.entity_id
_entity_poly.type
_entity_poly.pdbx_seq_one_letter_code
_entity_poly.pdbx_strand_id
1 'polypeptide(L)'
;MGKSQSSAGDFMNNLWQDLQWRGLIAQSTDEKVLSDLLNNNSITFYIGFDPTAPSLHLGNLMQILLAKRLQLAGHKPLALVGGATGLIGDPKESGERNLNEEEIVITWTENIAKQLVKYFDFFGNNKCDVVNNFDWTSKLDAISLLRDLGKHFSINRMLDREAVSARLNASGISYTEFSYAILQANDYLELNKKYGCQLQTGGSDQWGNITAGVDLIRRVEAKTVHALTTPLMVKADGNKFGKTEAGTIWLSPELTSPYAFYQFWLNTDDRDIATLLKYFSFASKEIIEDLIAKSKTDAASREAQKYLASELTTLVHSKEQCDQVILASQALFGQGELKDISKNILIAALSEAGLTKIKSGEELPNILDILQQTNLCESKSAAKRTVEEGGAYINNERISDLNWKPNKSDLIHGSLLVVRRGKKVMAGVEIGG
;
A
#
# COMPACT_ATOMS: atom_id res chain seq x y z
N MET A 1 -10.68 -25.36 -20.59
CA MET A 1 -12.06 -24.86 -20.54
C MET A 1 -11.99 -23.35 -20.40
N GLY A 2 -12.57 -22.62 -21.35
CA GLY A 2 -12.31 -21.24 -21.63
C GLY A 2 -12.70 -20.29 -20.50
N LYS A 3 -11.72 -19.47 -20.08
CA LYS A 3 -11.98 -18.26 -19.28
C LYS A 3 -12.63 -17.25 -20.21
N SER A 4 -13.91 -16.93 -19.97
CA SER A 4 -14.53 -15.74 -20.56
C SER A 4 -13.78 -14.53 -20.00
N GLN A 5 -12.91 -13.93 -20.82
CA GLN A 5 -12.49 -12.55 -20.61
C GLN A 5 -13.75 -11.70 -20.79
N SER A 6 -14.28 -11.12 -19.71
CA SER A 6 -15.29 -10.07 -19.83
C SER A 6 -14.69 -8.97 -20.70
N SER A 7 -15.41 -8.58 -21.76
CA SER A 7 -14.94 -7.53 -22.67
C SER A 7 -14.87 -6.20 -21.92
N ALA A 8 -13.97 -5.30 -22.33
CA ALA A 8 -13.89 -3.95 -21.77
C ALA A 8 -15.25 -3.23 -21.77
N GLY A 9 -16.13 -3.56 -22.72
CA GLY A 9 -17.51 -3.05 -22.79
C GLY A 9 -18.41 -3.51 -21.64
N ASP A 10 -18.25 -4.72 -21.12
CA ASP A 10 -19.04 -5.21 -19.97
C ASP A 10 -18.62 -4.49 -18.66
N PHE A 11 -17.36 -4.12 -18.54
CA PHE A 11 -16.86 -3.32 -17.41
C PHE A 11 -17.44 -1.87 -17.42
N MET A 12 -17.49 -1.22 -18.58
CA MET A 12 -18.05 0.14 -18.68
C MET A 12 -19.52 0.19 -18.27
N ASN A 13 -20.36 -0.75 -18.74
CA ASN A 13 -21.79 -0.70 -18.53
C ASN A 13 -22.25 -0.90 -17.07
N ASN A 14 -21.36 -1.31 -16.17
CA ASN A 14 -21.68 -1.62 -14.78
C ASN A 14 -20.67 -1.06 -13.77
N LEU A 15 -19.81 -0.12 -14.16
CA LEU A 15 -18.73 0.37 -13.30
C LEU A 15 -19.25 0.97 -12.00
N TRP A 16 -20.26 1.85 -12.05
CA TRP A 16 -20.82 2.47 -10.86
C TRP A 16 -21.39 1.44 -9.89
N GLN A 17 -22.11 0.45 -10.39
CA GLN A 17 -22.71 -0.63 -9.60
C GLN A 17 -21.62 -1.51 -8.98
N ASP A 18 -20.52 -1.80 -9.70
CA ASP A 18 -19.37 -2.53 -9.13
C ASP A 18 -18.71 -1.75 -7.99
N LEU A 19 -18.48 -0.44 -8.18
CA LEU A 19 -17.93 0.43 -7.14
C LEU A 19 -18.84 0.50 -5.89
N GLN A 20 -20.16 0.59 -6.08
CA GLN A 20 -21.14 0.57 -4.99
C GLN A 20 -21.14 -0.78 -4.25
N TRP A 21 -21.18 -1.90 -4.99
CA TRP A 21 -21.16 -3.23 -4.39
C TRP A 21 -19.87 -3.49 -3.61
N ARG A 22 -18.74 -2.99 -4.10
CA ARG A 22 -17.47 -3.05 -3.38
C ARG A 22 -17.42 -2.15 -2.16
N GLY A 23 -18.28 -1.16 -2.06
CA GLY A 23 -18.23 -0.14 -1.00
C GLY A 23 -17.14 0.89 -1.21
N LEU A 24 -16.73 1.14 -2.46
CA LEU A 24 -15.65 2.07 -2.82
C LEU A 24 -16.14 3.52 -2.97
N ILE A 25 -17.42 3.79 -2.78
CA ILE A 25 -18.01 5.13 -2.84
C ILE A 25 -18.36 5.57 -1.42
N ALA A 26 -17.61 6.53 -0.89
CA ALA A 26 -17.93 7.17 0.39
C ALA A 26 -18.76 8.44 0.19
N GLN A 27 -18.30 9.30 -0.73
CA GLN A 27 -18.97 10.55 -1.07
C GLN A 27 -18.79 10.80 -2.56
N SER A 28 -19.79 11.40 -3.19
CA SER A 28 -19.73 11.89 -4.57
C SER A 28 -20.49 13.21 -4.71
N THR A 29 -20.09 14.02 -5.68
CA THR A 29 -20.97 15.06 -6.20
C THR A 29 -22.11 14.38 -6.94
N ASP A 30 -23.15 15.07 -7.31
CA ASP A 30 -24.33 14.57 -8.05
C ASP A 30 -24.24 13.09 -8.52
N GLU A 31 -24.66 12.17 -7.66
CA GLU A 31 -24.51 10.71 -7.84
C GLU A 31 -25.12 10.24 -9.16
N LYS A 32 -26.28 10.79 -9.53
CA LYS A 32 -26.98 10.40 -10.75
C LYS A 32 -26.21 10.81 -12.01
N VAL A 33 -25.72 12.05 -12.03
CA VAL A 33 -24.94 12.56 -13.17
C VAL A 33 -23.61 11.84 -13.27
N LEU A 34 -22.91 11.64 -12.15
CA LEU A 34 -21.62 10.96 -12.14
C LEU A 34 -21.73 9.48 -12.51
N SER A 35 -22.77 8.79 -12.05
CA SER A 35 -23.06 7.40 -12.43
C SER A 35 -23.31 7.27 -13.93
N ASP A 36 -24.11 8.14 -14.51
CA ASP A 36 -24.37 8.16 -15.95
C ASP A 36 -23.07 8.46 -16.74
N LEU A 37 -22.30 9.44 -16.28
CA LEU A 37 -21.05 9.84 -16.89
C LEU A 37 -20.03 8.70 -16.91
N LEU A 38 -19.86 7.97 -15.79
CA LEU A 38 -18.92 6.88 -15.66
C LEU A 38 -19.33 5.61 -16.40
N ASN A 39 -20.63 5.34 -16.53
CA ASN A 39 -21.13 4.15 -17.22
C ASN A 39 -21.20 4.33 -18.74
N ASN A 40 -21.44 5.55 -19.23
CA ASN A 40 -21.80 5.77 -20.64
C ASN A 40 -20.77 6.60 -21.42
N ASN A 41 -19.76 7.19 -20.77
CA ASN A 41 -18.79 8.06 -21.41
C ASN A 41 -17.35 7.69 -21.04
N SER A 42 -16.38 8.08 -21.86
CA SER A 42 -14.97 8.06 -21.50
C SER A 42 -14.55 9.46 -21.06
N ILE A 43 -14.10 9.60 -19.82
CA ILE A 43 -13.70 10.87 -19.23
C ILE A 43 -12.23 10.84 -18.82
N THR A 44 -11.64 12.02 -18.72
CA THR A 44 -10.35 12.22 -18.06
C THR A 44 -10.60 12.50 -16.58
N PHE A 45 -9.91 11.76 -15.71
CA PHE A 45 -9.96 11.95 -14.25
C PHE A 45 -8.55 12.04 -13.68
N TYR A 46 -8.41 12.58 -12.47
CA TYR A 46 -7.12 12.59 -11.81
C TYR A 46 -7.16 12.11 -10.38
N ILE A 47 -5.99 11.68 -9.93
CA ILE A 47 -5.70 11.28 -8.57
C ILE A 47 -4.31 11.81 -8.18
N GLY A 48 -4.19 12.37 -6.98
CA GLY A 48 -2.96 12.99 -6.49
C GLY A 48 -2.23 12.14 -5.46
N PHE A 49 -0.90 12.20 -5.52
CA PHE A 49 0.02 11.54 -4.59
C PHE A 49 1.11 12.53 -4.16
N ASP A 50 1.03 13.02 -2.93
CA ASP A 50 2.07 13.87 -2.37
C ASP A 50 3.28 13.05 -1.92
N PRO A 51 4.50 13.53 -2.22
CA PRO A 51 5.74 12.89 -1.81
C PRO A 51 6.05 13.17 -0.34
N THR A 52 5.27 12.56 0.56
CA THR A 52 5.43 12.69 2.02
C THR A 52 6.36 11.63 2.61
N ALA A 53 6.85 10.72 1.77
CA ALA A 53 7.75 9.61 2.12
C ALA A 53 8.47 9.12 0.85
N PRO A 54 9.56 8.32 0.98
CA PRO A 54 10.33 7.84 -0.18
C PRO A 54 9.59 6.83 -1.06
N SER A 55 8.44 6.32 -0.63
CA SER A 55 7.63 5.33 -1.32
C SER A 55 6.13 5.52 -1.08
N LEU A 56 5.33 4.99 -1.98
CA LEU A 56 3.90 4.76 -1.78
C LEU A 56 3.69 3.64 -0.73
N HIS A 57 2.55 3.67 -0.05
CA HIS A 57 2.17 2.71 0.98
C HIS A 57 0.76 2.14 0.74
N LEU A 58 0.28 1.23 1.58
CA LEU A 58 -1.02 0.57 1.40
C LEU A 58 -2.21 1.54 1.30
N GLY A 59 -2.19 2.68 1.97
CA GLY A 59 -3.24 3.70 1.82
C GLY A 59 -3.31 4.26 0.40
N ASN A 60 -2.15 4.42 -0.25
CA ASN A 60 -2.09 4.82 -1.66
C ASN A 60 -2.53 3.69 -2.59
N LEU A 61 -2.26 2.41 -2.25
CA LEU A 61 -2.62 1.28 -3.08
C LEU A 61 -4.13 1.24 -3.35
N MET A 62 -4.98 1.48 -2.34
CA MET A 62 -6.43 1.52 -2.53
C MET A 62 -6.83 2.55 -3.60
N GLN A 63 -6.22 3.73 -3.55
CA GLN A 63 -6.47 4.81 -4.51
C GLN A 63 -5.97 4.44 -5.92
N ILE A 64 -4.79 3.82 -6.02
CA ILE A 64 -4.24 3.31 -7.28
C ILE A 64 -5.19 2.27 -7.89
N LEU A 65 -5.72 1.35 -7.09
CA LEU A 65 -6.61 0.30 -7.58
C LEU A 65 -7.97 0.84 -8.01
N LEU A 66 -8.50 1.88 -7.32
CA LEU A 66 -9.67 2.61 -7.81
C LEU A 66 -9.39 3.22 -9.18
N ALA A 67 -8.29 3.96 -9.31
CA ALA A 67 -7.91 4.60 -10.57
C ALA A 67 -7.68 3.57 -11.68
N LYS A 68 -7.07 2.41 -11.37
CA LYS A 68 -6.92 1.31 -12.32
C LYS A 68 -8.27 0.72 -12.76
N ARG A 69 -9.26 0.60 -11.86
CA ARG A 69 -10.64 0.18 -12.23
C ARG A 69 -11.27 1.15 -13.22
N LEU A 70 -11.15 2.45 -12.95
CA LEU A 70 -11.62 3.48 -13.86
C LEU A 70 -10.91 3.39 -15.22
N GLN A 71 -9.58 3.16 -15.25
CA GLN A 71 -8.85 2.97 -16.48
C GLN A 71 -9.31 1.72 -17.26
N LEU A 72 -9.50 0.59 -16.57
CA LEU A 72 -10.00 -0.64 -17.20
C LEU A 72 -11.41 -0.48 -17.76
N ALA A 73 -12.21 0.41 -17.18
CA ALA A 73 -13.51 0.80 -17.70
C ALA A 73 -13.44 1.83 -18.86
N GLY A 74 -12.26 2.21 -19.33
CA GLY A 74 -12.09 3.07 -20.50
C GLY A 74 -11.87 4.56 -20.19
N HIS A 75 -11.80 4.97 -18.91
CA HIS A 75 -11.50 6.35 -18.53
C HIS A 75 -10.00 6.62 -18.57
N LYS A 76 -9.62 7.88 -18.82
CA LYS A 76 -8.23 8.31 -18.92
C LYS A 76 -7.71 8.83 -17.58
N PRO A 77 -6.77 8.15 -16.90
CA PRO A 77 -6.18 8.62 -15.66
C PRO A 77 -5.08 9.67 -15.89
N LEU A 78 -5.07 10.68 -15.05
CA LEU A 78 -3.93 11.55 -14.80
C LEU A 78 -3.43 11.23 -13.39
N ALA A 79 -2.23 10.64 -13.28
CA ALA A 79 -1.58 10.39 -12.01
C ALA A 79 -0.73 11.60 -11.64
N LEU A 80 -1.23 12.44 -10.73
CA LEU A 80 -0.54 13.64 -10.31
C LEU A 80 0.42 13.32 -9.17
N VAL A 81 1.68 13.73 -9.33
CA VAL A 81 2.66 13.74 -8.24
C VAL A 81 2.81 15.16 -7.73
N GLY A 82 2.65 15.32 -6.41
CA GLY A 82 2.60 16.63 -5.75
C GLY A 82 3.97 17.23 -5.49
N GLY A 83 4.77 17.51 -6.53
CA GLY A 83 6.09 18.12 -6.36
C GLY A 83 6.05 19.50 -5.70
N ALA A 84 5.02 20.30 -5.95
CA ALA A 84 4.81 21.58 -5.27
C ALA A 84 4.08 21.41 -3.93
N THR A 85 2.98 20.64 -3.90
CA THR A 85 2.20 20.43 -2.68
C THR A 85 2.96 19.63 -1.62
N GLY A 86 3.90 18.78 -2.02
CA GLY A 86 4.81 18.08 -1.11
C GLY A 86 5.76 18.99 -0.33
N LEU A 87 6.07 20.19 -0.85
CA LEU A 87 6.85 21.22 -0.16
C LEU A 87 6.02 21.98 0.90
N ILE A 88 4.71 21.95 0.81
CA ILE A 88 3.77 22.66 1.67
C ILE A 88 3.18 21.73 2.75
N GLY A 89 2.65 20.59 2.33
CA GLY A 89 2.03 19.58 3.18
C GLY A 89 0.59 19.86 3.54
N ASP A 90 -0.27 18.84 3.30
CA ASP A 90 -1.69 18.87 3.67
C ASP A 90 -1.85 18.87 5.19
N PRO A 91 -2.69 19.73 5.79
CA PRO A 91 -2.91 19.79 7.23
C PRO A 91 -3.29 18.43 7.83
N LYS A 92 -2.69 18.11 8.99
CA LYS A 92 -3.04 16.94 9.80
C LYS A 92 -3.65 17.38 11.13
N GLU A 93 -4.60 16.62 11.63
CA GLU A 93 -5.15 16.85 12.98
C GLU A 93 -4.09 16.73 14.08
N SER A 94 -3.12 15.82 13.89
CA SER A 94 -2.11 15.48 14.91
C SER A 94 -0.99 16.50 15.12
N GLY A 95 -0.90 17.57 14.35
CA GLY A 95 0.14 18.59 14.48
C GLY A 95 0.70 19.10 13.16
N GLU A 96 1.55 20.12 13.22
CA GLU A 96 2.19 20.71 12.05
C GLU A 96 3.17 19.73 11.39
N ARG A 97 3.24 19.79 10.07
CA ARG A 97 4.19 18.97 9.32
C ARG A 97 5.58 19.62 9.39
N ASN A 98 6.59 18.80 9.63
CA ASN A 98 7.94 19.22 9.32
C ASN A 98 8.09 19.31 7.79
N LEU A 99 8.49 20.48 7.30
CA LEU A 99 8.78 20.66 5.89
C LEU A 99 10.08 19.91 5.55
N ASN A 100 10.03 19.11 4.50
CA ASN A 100 11.23 18.45 3.98
C ASN A 100 12.01 19.43 3.10
N GLU A 101 13.32 19.20 3.01
CA GLU A 101 14.17 19.94 2.09
C GLU A 101 13.75 19.66 0.63
N GLU A 102 13.89 20.66 -0.23
CA GLU A 102 13.43 20.60 -1.62
C GLU A 102 14.05 19.42 -2.38
N GLU A 103 15.34 19.13 -2.19
CA GLU A 103 16.06 18.02 -2.82
C GLU A 103 15.46 16.65 -2.43
N ILE A 104 15.01 16.51 -1.18
CA ILE A 104 14.34 15.30 -0.69
C ILE A 104 12.99 15.14 -1.39
N VAL A 105 12.21 16.20 -1.47
CA VAL A 105 10.89 16.19 -2.13
C VAL A 105 11.02 15.86 -3.61
N ILE A 106 12.01 16.42 -4.30
CA ILE A 106 12.30 16.09 -5.72
C ILE A 106 12.60 14.60 -5.86
N THR A 107 13.50 14.06 -5.03
CA THR A 107 13.86 12.63 -5.05
C THR A 107 12.63 11.73 -4.81
N TRP A 108 11.81 12.06 -3.84
CA TRP A 108 10.60 11.27 -3.53
C TRP A 108 9.54 11.40 -4.63
N THR A 109 9.42 12.58 -5.25
CA THR A 109 8.54 12.81 -6.41
C THR A 109 8.90 11.87 -7.57
N GLU A 110 10.20 11.77 -7.91
CA GLU A 110 10.67 10.84 -8.93
C GLU A 110 10.42 9.37 -8.57
N ASN A 111 10.66 8.99 -7.32
CA ASN A 111 10.44 7.62 -6.85
C ASN A 111 8.97 7.23 -6.95
N ILE A 112 8.07 8.11 -6.53
CA ILE A 112 6.61 7.89 -6.62
C ILE A 112 6.18 7.80 -8.09
N ALA A 113 6.67 8.70 -8.97
CA ALA A 113 6.36 8.63 -10.39
C ALA A 113 6.79 7.30 -11.02
N LYS A 114 8.00 6.81 -10.70
CA LYS A 114 8.50 5.49 -11.15
C LYS A 114 7.63 4.33 -10.63
N GLN A 115 7.15 4.41 -9.38
CA GLN A 115 6.26 3.38 -8.83
C GLN A 115 4.90 3.36 -9.52
N LEU A 116 4.30 4.52 -9.80
CA LEU A 116 3.00 4.64 -10.46
C LEU A 116 2.98 4.03 -11.86
N VAL A 117 4.11 4.06 -12.59
CA VAL A 117 4.23 3.45 -13.92
C VAL A 117 3.89 1.94 -13.91
N LYS A 118 4.09 1.23 -12.80
CA LYS A 118 3.80 -0.21 -12.70
C LYS A 118 2.30 -0.54 -12.72
N TYR A 119 1.44 0.42 -12.37
CA TYR A 119 0.02 0.15 -12.12
C TYR A 119 -0.91 0.54 -13.26
N PHE A 120 -0.45 1.41 -14.16
CA PHE A 120 -1.29 1.95 -15.22
C PHE A 120 -0.84 1.51 -16.61
N ASP A 121 -1.77 1.56 -17.57
CA ASP A 121 -1.45 1.37 -18.99
C ASP A 121 -1.08 2.73 -19.60
N PHE A 122 0.05 2.76 -20.32
CA PHE A 122 0.60 3.96 -20.94
C PHE A 122 0.44 3.97 -22.48
N PHE A 123 -0.40 3.07 -22.97
CA PHE A 123 -0.69 2.93 -24.40
C PHE A 123 -2.20 2.98 -24.63
N GLY A 124 -2.61 3.23 -25.89
CA GLY A 124 -4.02 3.28 -26.26
C GLY A 124 -4.69 4.64 -26.02
N ASN A 125 -6.00 4.67 -26.20
CA ASN A 125 -6.80 5.92 -26.17
C ASN A 125 -6.97 6.48 -24.75
N ASN A 126 -6.99 5.59 -23.75
CA ASN A 126 -7.14 5.92 -22.33
C ASN A 126 -5.83 5.71 -21.55
N LYS A 127 -4.70 5.93 -22.21
CA LYS A 127 -3.37 5.89 -21.58
C LYS A 127 -3.31 6.82 -20.38
N CYS A 128 -2.57 6.40 -19.36
CA CYS A 128 -2.24 7.24 -18.21
C CYS A 128 -1.19 8.30 -18.62
N ASP A 129 -1.36 9.50 -18.10
CA ASP A 129 -0.28 10.50 -18.10
C ASP A 129 0.11 10.77 -16.63
N VAL A 130 1.41 10.70 -16.32
CA VAL A 130 1.96 11.13 -15.03
C VAL A 130 2.28 12.62 -15.15
N VAL A 131 1.73 13.43 -14.24
CA VAL A 131 1.88 14.89 -14.25
C VAL A 131 2.43 15.38 -12.90
N ASN A 132 3.18 16.46 -12.91
CA ASN A 132 3.74 17.06 -11.71
C ASN A 132 3.17 18.47 -11.53
N ASN A 133 2.56 18.75 -10.39
CA ASN A 133 1.98 20.06 -10.13
C ASN A 133 3.03 21.17 -9.96
N PHE A 134 4.30 20.83 -9.81
CA PHE A 134 5.38 21.81 -9.85
C PHE A 134 5.46 22.55 -11.19
N ASP A 135 5.04 21.93 -12.30
CA ASP A 135 5.10 22.49 -13.66
C ASP A 135 4.29 23.79 -13.83
N TRP A 136 3.20 23.95 -13.09
CA TRP A 136 2.35 25.14 -13.11
C TRP A 136 2.44 25.95 -11.82
N THR A 137 2.61 25.32 -10.68
CA THR A 137 2.65 26.01 -9.38
C THR A 137 3.91 26.84 -9.24
N SER A 138 5.06 26.39 -9.73
CA SER A 138 6.32 27.14 -9.71
C SER A 138 6.28 28.44 -10.55
N LYS A 139 5.31 28.56 -11.45
CA LYS A 139 5.11 29.74 -12.30
C LYS A 139 4.08 30.72 -11.73
N LEU A 140 3.41 30.32 -10.66
CA LEU A 140 2.38 31.13 -10.02
C LEU A 140 3.03 32.11 -9.05
N ASP A 141 3.05 33.40 -9.42
CA ASP A 141 3.55 34.45 -8.53
C ASP A 141 2.56 34.79 -7.40
N ALA A 142 3.06 35.42 -6.34
CA ALA A 142 2.27 35.73 -5.15
C ALA A 142 1.05 36.62 -5.44
N ILE A 143 1.15 37.56 -6.40
CA ILE A 143 0.04 38.46 -6.75
C ILE A 143 -1.05 37.66 -7.47
N SER A 144 -0.67 36.82 -8.43
CA SER A 144 -1.60 35.94 -9.14
C SER A 144 -2.29 34.95 -8.19
N LEU A 145 -1.54 34.35 -7.25
CA LEU A 145 -2.10 33.47 -6.24
C LEU A 145 -3.18 34.19 -5.42
N LEU A 146 -2.90 35.39 -4.90
CA LEU A 146 -3.82 36.10 -4.03
C LEU A 146 -4.99 36.72 -4.80
N ARG A 147 -4.72 37.40 -5.92
CA ARG A 147 -5.72 38.15 -6.69
C ARG A 147 -6.60 37.23 -7.53
N ASP A 148 -6.02 36.26 -8.24
CA ASP A 148 -6.73 35.51 -9.27
C ASP A 148 -7.33 34.21 -8.72
N LEU A 149 -6.64 33.55 -7.78
CA LEU A 149 -7.14 32.34 -7.11
C LEU A 149 -7.77 32.67 -5.76
N GLY A 150 -7.04 33.37 -4.89
CA GLY A 150 -7.45 33.61 -3.49
C GLY A 150 -8.84 34.25 -3.34
N LYS A 151 -9.23 35.17 -4.25
CA LYS A 151 -10.54 35.82 -4.26
C LYS A 151 -11.73 34.82 -4.34
N HIS A 152 -11.48 33.60 -4.83
CA HIS A 152 -12.52 32.57 -4.97
C HIS A 152 -12.71 31.72 -3.70
N PHE A 153 -11.83 31.85 -2.71
CA PHE A 153 -11.87 31.08 -1.48
C PHE A 153 -12.44 31.90 -0.32
N SER A 154 -13.47 31.37 0.32
CA SER A 154 -14.04 31.95 1.53
C SER A 154 -13.24 31.49 2.75
N ILE A 155 -12.67 32.40 3.52
CA ILE A 155 -11.94 32.11 4.75
C ILE A 155 -12.83 31.27 5.70
N ASN A 156 -14.09 31.65 5.90
CA ASN A 156 -14.99 30.92 6.79
C ASN A 156 -15.12 29.44 6.35
N ARG A 157 -15.31 29.16 5.07
CA ARG A 157 -15.38 27.77 4.58
C ARG A 157 -14.06 27.02 4.72
N MET A 158 -12.93 27.72 4.65
CA MET A 158 -11.61 27.10 4.86
C MET A 158 -11.41 26.76 6.34
N LEU A 159 -11.88 27.61 7.26
CA LEU A 159 -11.83 27.39 8.71
C LEU A 159 -12.76 26.27 9.18
N ASP A 160 -13.89 26.06 8.50
CA ASP A 160 -14.89 25.03 8.82
C ASP A 160 -14.43 23.60 8.43
N ARG A 161 -13.31 23.45 7.73
CA ARG A 161 -12.79 22.11 7.38
C ARG A 161 -12.34 21.38 8.62
N GLU A 162 -12.67 20.08 8.71
CA GLU A 162 -12.45 19.27 9.91
C GLU A 162 -11.01 19.33 10.41
N ALA A 163 -10.02 19.06 9.55
CA ALA A 163 -8.60 19.12 9.92
C ALA A 163 -8.14 20.52 10.33
N VAL A 164 -8.65 21.57 9.69
CA VAL A 164 -8.31 22.97 10.02
C VAL A 164 -8.95 23.36 11.35
N SER A 165 -10.25 23.07 11.52
CA SER A 165 -10.99 23.40 12.75
C SER A 165 -10.41 22.66 13.97
N ALA A 166 -10.06 21.37 13.83
CA ALA A 166 -9.40 20.60 14.89
C ALA A 166 -8.07 21.26 15.32
N ARG A 167 -7.27 21.71 14.35
CA ARG A 167 -5.98 22.37 14.62
C ARG A 167 -6.14 23.75 15.25
N LEU A 168 -7.08 24.56 14.81
CA LEU A 168 -7.35 25.88 15.39
C LEU A 168 -7.71 25.79 16.87
N ASN A 169 -8.42 24.74 17.26
CA ASN A 169 -8.82 24.51 18.65
C ASN A 169 -7.75 23.84 19.52
N ALA A 170 -6.61 23.44 18.95
CA ALA A 170 -5.52 22.74 19.63
C ALA A 170 -4.19 23.51 19.54
N SER A 171 -3.37 23.22 18.53
CA SER A 171 -2.01 23.73 18.38
C SER A 171 -1.88 24.94 17.45
N GLY A 172 -2.97 25.36 16.80
CA GLY A 172 -2.95 26.32 15.72
C GLY A 172 -2.53 25.71 14.38
N ILE A 173 -2.59 26.50 13.31
CA ILE A 173 -2.21 26.12 11.96
C ILE A 173 -1.41 27.23 11.31
N SER A 174 -0.31 26.89 10.62
CA SER A 174 0.45 27.90 9.87
C SER A 174 -0.31 28.31 8.60
N TYR A 175 -0.01 29.52 8.10
CA TYR A 175 -0.56 29.98 6.82
C TYR A 175 -0.16 29.05 5.68
N THR A 176 1.03 28.45 5.74
CA THR A 176 1.54 27.48 4.78
C THR A 176 0.59 26.28 4.66
N GLU A 177 0.34 25.57 5.76
CA GLU A 177 -0.60 24.43 5.75
C GLU A 177 -2.03 24.86 5.41
N PHE A 178 -2.48 26.02 5.91
CA PHE A 178 -3.81 26.57 5.63
C PHE A 178 -4.02 26.84 4.14
N SER A 179 -2.99 27.28 3.42
CA SER A 179 -3.05 27.58 1.98
C SER A 179 -3.01 26.35 1.08
N TYR A 180 -2.66 25.17 1.60
CA TYR A 180 -2.55 23.93 0.84
C TYR A 180 -3.76 23.65 -0.06
N ALA A 181 -4.95 23.83 0.48
CA ALA A 181 -6.18 23.57 -0.25
C ALA A 181 -6.39 24.47 -1.49
N ILE A 182 -5.79 25.65 -1.52
CA ILE A 182 -5.82 26.55 -2.69
C ILE A 182 -4.96 25.96 -3.81
N LEU A 183 -3.80 25.39 -3.46
CA LEU A 183 -2.90 24.77 -4.43
C LEU A 183 -3.52 23.51 -5.05
N GLN A 184 -4.10 22.61 -4.23
CA GLN A 184 -4.78 21.42 -4.72
C GLN A 184 -6.01 21.77 -5.59
N ALA A 185 -6.76 22.81 -5.22
CA ALA A 185 -7.86 23.28 -6.05
C ALA A 185 -7.37 23.85 -7.40
N ASN A 186 -6.23 24.55 -7.39
CA ASN A 186 -5.59 25.02 -8.62
C ASN A 186 -5.10 23.86 -9.48
N ASP A 187 -4.61 22.78 -8.90
CA ASP A 187 -4.24 21.58 -9.65
C ASP A 187 -5.42 21.07 -10.47
N TYR A 188 -6.61 20.96 -9.86
CA TYR A 188 -7.80 20.54 -10.57
C TYR A 188 -8.17 21.51 -11.71
N LEU A 189 -8.08 22.82 -11.47
CA LEU A 189 -8.35 23.84 -12.48
C LEU A 189 -7.38 23.72 -13.66
N GLU A 190 -6.07 23.60 -13.40
CA GLU A 190 -5.06 23.46 -14.46
C GLU A 190 -5.21 22.15 -15.25
N LEU A 191 -5.54 21.04 -14.56
CA LEU A 191 -5.82 19.78 -15.23
C LEU A 191 -7.12 19.82 -16.05
N ASN A 192 -8.16 20.53 -15.59
CA ASN A 192 -9.35 20.75 -16.38
C ASN A 192 -9.06 21.57 -17.64
N LYS A 193 -8.33 22.69 -17.51
CA LYS A 193 -7.94 23.54 -18.66
C LYS A 193 -7.11 22.78 -19.68
N LYS A 194 -6.09 22.04 -19.22
CA LYS A 194 -5.05 21.46 -20.07
C LYS A 194 -5.43 20.10 -20.65
N TYR A 195 -6.14 19.28 -19.87
CA TYR A 195 -6.46 17.89 -20.23
C TYR A 195 -7.95 17.59 -20.29
N GLY A 196 -8.82 18.55 -20.04
CA GLY A 196 -10.27 18.34 -19.96
C GLY A 196 -10.67 17.44 -18.80
N CYS A 197 -9.92 17.45 -17.70
CA CYS A 197 -10.18 16.62 -16.53
C CYS A 197 -11.54 16.95 -15.90
N GLN A 198 -12.40 15.94 -15.75
CA GLN A 198 -13.81 16.11 -15.31
C GLN A 198 -14.10 15.48 -13.95
N LEU A 199 -13.17 14.67 -13.40
CA LEU A 199 -13.35 13.99 -12.13
C LEU A 199 -12.04 14.01 -11.33
N GLN A 200 -12.13 14.35 -10.04
CA GLN A 200 -11.06 14.11 -9.07
C GLN A 200 -11.47 12.98 -8.12
N THR A 201 -10.53 12.06 -7.85
CA THR A 201 -10.72 10.98 -6.87
C THR A 201 -9.74 11.10 -5.71
N GLY A 202 -10.11 10.59 -4.52
CA GLY A 202 -9.26 10.57 -3.34
C GLY A 202 -9.90 9.82 -2.17
N GLY A 203 -9.27 9.85 -1.00
CA GLY A 203 -9.86 9.36 0.24
C GLY A 203 -10.92 10.34 0.77
N SER A 204 -11.81 9.87 1.65
CA SER A 204 -12.87 10.71 2.23
C SER A 204 -12.35 11.88 3.08
N ASP A 205 -11.13 11.75 3.62
CA ASP A 205 -10.41 12.84 4.28
C ASP A 205 -10.08 14.01 3.33
N GLN A 206 -10.03 13.75 2.02
CA GLN A 206 -9.75 14.75 0.98
C GLN A 206 -11.01 15.45 0.45
N TRP A 207 -12.21 15.10 0.93
CA TRP A 207 -13.45 15.64 0.40
C TRP A 207 -13.50 17.18 0.35
N GLY A 208 -13.05 17.83 1.43
CA GLY A 208 -13.01 19.29 1.51
C GLY A 208 -12.04 19.93 0.51
N ASN A 209 -10.88 19.31 0.27
CA ASN A 209 -9.91 19.79 -0.73
C ASN A 209 -10.44 19.58 -2.15
N ILE A 210 -11.00 18.41 -2.43
CA ILE A 210 -11.53 18.04 -3.75
C ILE A 210 -12.70 18.96 -4.15
N THR A 211 -13.65 19.16 -3.24
CA THR A 211 -14.82 20.02 -3.50
C THR A 211 -14.47 21.50 -3.65
N ALA A 212 -13.35 21.95 -3.05
CA ALA A 212 -12.83 23.29 -3.30
C ALA A 212 -12.38 23.47 -4.75
N GLY A 213 -11.76 22.42 -5.35
CA GLY A 213 -11.42 22.41 -6.77
C GLY A 213 -12.65 22.44 -7.68
N VAL A 214 -13.68 21.65 -7.34
CA VAL A 214 -14.98 21.68 -8.05
C VAL A 214 -15.58 23.09 -8.02
N ASP A 215 -15.60 23.75 -6.85
CA ASP A 215 -16.15 25.12 -6.70
C ASP A 215 -15.30 26.16 -7.44
N LEU A 216 -13.96 26.02 -7.45
CA LEU A 216 -13.06 26.88 -8.18
C LEU A 216 -13.32 26.82 -9.68
N ILE A 217 -13.39 25.62 -10.27
CA ILE A 217 -13.65 25.44 -11.71
C ILE A 217 -14.99 26.02 -12.09
N ARG A 218 -16.03 25.78 -11.29
CA ARG A 218 -17.35 26.37 -11.51
C ARG A 218 -17.32 27.89 -11.54
N ARG A 219 -16.52 28.54 -10.66
CA ARG A 219 -16.42 30.00 -10.58
C ARG A 219 -15.56 30.61 -11.67
N VAL A 220 -14.48 29.93 -12.10
CA VAL A 220 -13.52 30.46 -13.07
C VAL A 220 -13.89 30.11 -14.48
N GLU A 221 -14.30 28.85 -14.74
CA GLU A 221 -14.56 28.32 -16.07
C GLU A 221 -16.05 28.18 -16.41
N ALA A 222 -16.95 28.38 -15.42
CA ALA A 222 -18.38 28.11 -15.54
C ALA A 222 -18.67 26.65 -16.01
N LYS A 223 -17.80 25.71 -15.70
CA LYS A 223 -17.91 24.28 -16.03
C LYS A 223 -18.32 23.47 -14.83
N THR A 224 -19.03 22.36 -15.07
CA THR A 224 -19.34 21.34 -14.07
C THR A 224 -18.30 20.24 -14.13
N VAL A 225 -17.71 19.92 -12.98
CA VAL A 225 -16.80 18.81 -12.78
C VAL A 225 -17.20 18.06 -11.50
N HIS A 226 -16.63 16.89 -11.29
CA HIS A 226 -17.11 15.94 -10.28
C HIS A 226 -16.00 15.56 -9.28
N ALA A 227 -16.49 15.04 -8.15
CA ALA A 227 -15.65 14.48 -7.08
C ALA A 227 -16.18 13.10 -6.68
N LEU A 228 -15.27 12.18 -6.41
CA LEU A 228 -15.56 10.84 -5.87
C LEU A 228 -14.55 10.50 -4.81
N THR A 229 -14.99 10.11 -3.61
CA THR A 229 -14.07 9.65 -2.55
C THR A 229 -14.35 8.22 -2.13
N THR A 230 -13.28 7.53 -1.72
CA THR A 230 -13.37 6.22 -1.09
C THR A 230 -13.39 6.34 0.42
N PRO A 231 -13.96 5.36 1.15
CA PRO A 231 -13.89 5.34 2.61
C PRO A 231 -12.44 5.24 3.09
N LEU A 232 -12.16 5.80 4.26
CA LEU A 232 -10.91 5.55 4.96
C LEU A 232 -10.89 4.13 5.50
N MET A 233 -9.75 3.46 5.35
CA MET A 233 -9.59 2.10 5.83
C MET A 233 -9.22 2.08 7.31
N VAL A 234 -10.07 1.43 8.09
CA VAL A 234 -9.87 1.13 9.51
C VAL A 234 -9.99 -0.37 9.69
N LYS A 235 -9.12 -0.97 10.49
CA LYS A 235 -9.24 -2.39 10.87
C LYS A 235 -10.43 -2.60 11.81
N ALA A 236 -10.93 -3.82 11.92
CA ALA A 236 -12.00 -4.18 12.87
C ALA A 236 -11.66 -3.89 14.34
N ASP A 237 -10.38 -3.79 14.68
CA ASP A 237 -9.88 -3.38 16.00
C ASP A 237 -9.81 -1.86 16.22
N GLY A 238 -10.21 -1.05 15.23
CA GLY A 238 -10.16 0.41 15.25
C GLY A 238 -8.82 1.03 14.88
N ASN A 239 -7.79 0.24 14.63
CA ASN A 239 -6.48 0.73 14.24
C ASN A 239 -6.44 1.15 12.76
N LYS A 240 -5.54 2.07 12.42
CA LYS A 240 -5.32 2.47 11.03
C LYS A 240 -4.79 1.29 10.21
N PHE A 241 -5.43 1.03 9.07
CA PHE A 241 -4.99 0.01 8.13
C PHE A 241 -3.62 0.36 7.51
N GLY A 242 -2.80 -0.67 7.23
CA GLY A 242 -1.47 -0.49 6.63
C GLY A 242 -0.38 -0.07 7.62
N LYS A 243 -0.69 -0.03 8.92
CA LYS A 243 0.30 0.08 9.99
C LYS A 243 0.35 -1.21 10.79
N THR A 244 1.57 -1.66 11.10
CA THR A 244 1.87 -2.78 12.00
C THR A 244 2.68 -2.27 13.17
N GLU A 245 3.00 -3.13 14.14
CA GLU A 245 3.96 -2.81 15.20
C GLU A 245 5.33 -2.45 14.63
N ALA A 246 5.72 -3.07 13.50
CA ALA A 246 6.95 -2.77 12.77
C ALA A 246 6.89 -1.49 11.92
N GLY A 247 5.73 -0.83 11.81
CA GLY A 247 5.55 0.43 11.08
C GLY A 247 4.63 0.37 9.88
N THR A 248 4.87 1.23 8.90
CA THR A 248 4.09 1.36 7.67
C THR A 248 4.44 0.26 6.66
N ILE A 249 3.45 -0.34 6.01
CA ILE A 249 3.64 -1.26 4.89
C ILE A 249 3.79 -0.46 3.59
N TRP A 250 5.00 -0.52 3.02
CA TRP A 250 5.38 0.20 1.81
C TRP A 250 5.18 -0.67 0.56
N LEU A 251 5.03 -0.01 -0.60
CA LEU A 251 4.95 -0.70 -1.89
C LEU A 251 6.35 -0.93 -2.52
N SER A 252 7.38 -0.26 -2.01
CA SER A 252 8.78 -0.49 -2.39
C SER A 252 9.31 -1.75 -1.71
N PRO A 253 9.93 -2.68 -2.47
CA PRO A 253 10.51 -3.91 -1.91
C PRO A 253 11.73 -3.66 -1.01
N GLU A 254 12.37 -2.49 -1.13
CA GLU A 254 13.49 -2.05 -0.29
C GLU A 254 13.05 -1.67 1.12
N LEU A 255 11.80 -1.20 1.29
CA LEU A 255 11.25 -0.76 2.57
C LEU A 255 10.33 -1.81 3.22
N THR A 256 9.60 -2.56 2.42
CA THR A 256 8.82 -3.72 2.86
C THR A 256 9.07 -4.85 1.89
N SER A 257 9.75 -5.89 2.34
CA SER A 257 10.08 -7.03 1.49
C SER A 257 8.82 -7.68 0.92
N PRO A 258 8.88 -8.34 -0.26
CA PRO A 258 7.76 -9.09 -0.80
C PRO A 258 7.23 -10.15 0.17
N TYR A 259 8.10 -10.73 1.00
CA TYR A 259 7.71 -11.69 2.04
C TYR A 259 6.88 -11.00 3.14
N ALA A 260 7.35 -9.89 3.70
CA ALA A 260 6.63 -9.13 4.71
C ALA A 260 5.28 -8.60 4.17
N PHE A 261 5.26 -8.12 2.91
CA PHE A 261 4.06 -7.68 2.23
C PHE A 261 3.03 -8.81 2.08
N TYR A 262 3.46 -10.00 1.64
CA TYR A 262 2.60 -11.18 1.54
C TYR A 262 2.06 -11.61 2.91
N GLN A 263 2.93 -11.67 3.93
CA GLN A 263 2.55 -12.06 5.30
C GLN A 263 1.56 -11.08 5.92
N PHE A 264 1.67 -9.79 5.64
CA PHE A 264 0.69 -8.80 6.08
C PHE A 264 -0.73 -9.17 5.62
N TRP A 265 -0.90 -9.49 4.34
CA TRP A 265 -2.19 -9.88 3.77
C TRP A 265 -2.64 -11.27 4.24
N LEU A 266 -1.70 -12.20 4.31
CA LEU A 266 -1.98 -13.56 4.79
C LEU A 266 -2.47 -13.55 6.24
N ASN A 267 -1.96 -12.67 7.10
CA ASN A 267 -2.30 -12.59 8.52
C ASN A 267 -3.44 -11.62 8.83
N THR A 268 -4.16 -11.17 7.81
CA THR A 268 -5.36 -10.32 7.98
C THR A 268 -6.42 -11.02 8.85
N ASP A 269 -7.04 -10.24 9.73
CA ASP A 269 -8.13 -10.70 10.60
C ASP A 269 -9.32 -11.21 9.75
N ASP A 270 -9.94 -12.30 10.18
CA ASP A 270 -11.09 -12.89 9.49
C ASP A 270 -12.29 -11.94 9.42
N ARG A 271 -12.39 -10.98 10.36
CA ARG A 271 -13.43 -9.94 10.36
C ARG A 271 -13.24 -8.91 9.23
N ASP A 272 -12.00 -8.68 8.78
CA ASP A 272 -11.65 -7.67 7.79
C ASP A 272 -11.64 -8.24 6.36
N ILE A 273 -11.41 -9.55 6.19
CA ILE A 273 -11.12 -10.14 4.89
C ILE A 273 -12.20 -9.89 3.83
N ALA A 274 -13.47 -9.90 4.21
CA ALA A 274 -14.58 -9.65 3.30
C ALA A 274 -14.53 -8.24 2.69
N THR A 275 -14.25 -7.24 3.51
CA THR A 275 -14.10 -5.85 3.08
C THR A 275 -12.85 -5.67 2.22
N LEU A 276 -11.73 -6.28 2.64
CA LEU A 276 -10.46 -6.18 1.92
C LEU A 276 -10.50 -6.84 0.54
N LEU A 277 -11.17 -7.99 0.40
CA LEU A 277 -11.41 -8.59 -0.91
C LEU A 277 -12.19 -7.66 -1.84
N LYS A 278 -13.25 -7.03 -1.35
CA LYS A 278 -14.05 -6.09 -2.15
C LYS A 278 -13.24 -4.87 -2.57
N TYR A 279 -12.42 -4.32 -1.69
CA TYR A 279 -11.65 -3.10 -1.96
C TYR A 279 -10.45 -3.35 -2.87
N PHE A 280 -9.69 -4.40 -2.61
CA PHE A 280 -8.38 -4.60 -3.22
C PHE A 280 -8.35 -5.62 -4.36
N SER A 281 -9.22 -6.64 -4.38
CA SER A 281 -9.19 -7.67 -5.42
C SER A 281 -9.84 -7.19 -6.73
N PHE A 282 -9.25 -7.59 -7.87
CA PHE A 282 -9.84 -7.46 -9.20
C PHE A 282 -10.70 -8.67 -9.61
N ALA A 283 -10.85 -9.66 -8.74
CA ALA A 283 -11.71 -10.80 -8.99
C ALA A 283 -13.18 -10.38 -9.23
N SER A 284 -13.91 -11.23 -9.95
CA SER A 284 -15.35 -11.03 -10.17
C SER A 284 -16.13 -11.12 -8.86
N LYS A 285 -17.34 -10.59 -8.87
CA LYS A 285 -18.23 -10.62 -7.71
C LYS A 285 -18.45 -12.05 -7.20
N GLU A 286 -18.66 -12.99 -8.10
CA GLU A 286 -18.93 -14.40 -7.79
C GLU A 286 -17.73 -15.05 -7.08
N ILE A 287 -16.50 -14.80 -7.54
CA ILE A 287 -15.28 -15.29 -6.89
C ILE A 287 -15.13 -14.71 -5.50
N ILE A 288 -15.34 -13.40 -5.34
CA ILE A 288 -15.23 -12.74 -4.04
C ILE A 288 -16.29 -13.26 -3.06
N GLU A 289 -17.54 -13.44 -3.51
CA GLU A 289 -18.62 -13.98 -2.68
C GLU A 289 -18.36 -15.44 -2.28
N ASP A 290 -17.81 -16.27 -3.16
CA ASP A 290 -17.38 -17.65 -2.85
C ASP A 290 -16.28 -17.67 -1.78
N LEU A 291 -15.23 -16.84 -1.93
CA LEU A 291 -14.14 -16.70 -0.96
C LEU A 291 -14.65 -16.22 0.41
N ILE A 292 -15.59 -15.27 0.43
CA ILE A 292 -16.23 -14.79 1.66
C ILE A 292 -17.08 -15.90 2.31
N ALA A 293 -17.79 -16.69 1.53
CA ALA A 293 -18.57 -17.82 2.04
C ALA A 293 -17.64 -18.89 2.66
N LYS A 294 -16.56 -19.24 1.97
CA LYS A 294 -15.53 -20.18 2.44
C LYS A 294 -14.85 -19.70 3.72
N SER A 295 -14.54 -18.42 3.85
CA SER A 295 -13.91 -17.86 5.06
C SER A 295 -14.81 -18.01 6.30
N LYS A 296 -16.13 -18.08 6.15
CA LYS A 296 -17.09 -18.31 7.24
C LYS A 296 -17.24 -19.78 7.62
N THR A 297 -17.08 -20.69 6.68
CA THR A 297 -17.28 -22.14 6.87
C THR A 297 -15.99 -22.87 7.23
N ASP A 298 -14.85 -22.41 6.72
CA ASP A 298 -13.50 -22.95 6.96
C ASP A 298 -12.46 -21.84 7.11
N ALA A 299 -12.55 -21.08 8.18
CA ALA A 299 -11.60 -20.00 8.49
C ALA A 299 -10.15 -20.53 8.64
N ALA A 300 -9.98 -21.77 9.08
CA ALA A 300 -8.65 -22.35 9.32
C ALA A 300 -7.85 -22.55 8.03
N SER A 301 -8.48 -22.74 6.89
CA SER A 301 -7.82 -22.88 5.57
C SER A 301 -7.18 -21.57 5.12
N ARG A 302 -7.72 -20.41 5.56
CA ARG A 302 -7.30 -19.06 5.16
C ARG A 302 -7.26 -18.87 3.63
N GLU A 303 -8.18 -19.51 2.91
CA GLU A 303 -8.21 -19.49 1.44
C GLU A 303 -8.40 -18.07 0.90
N ALA A 304 -9.28 -17.29 1.52
CA ALA A 304 -9.54 -15.89 1.17
C ALA A 304 -8.30 -15.00 1.35
N GLN A 305 -7.60 -15.15 2.49
CA GLN A 305 -6.37 -14.42 2.77
C GLN A 305 -5.24 -14.82 1.81
N LYS A 306 -5.07 -16.12 1.53
CA LYS A 306 -4.07 -16.62 0.57
C LYS A 306 -4.32 -16.09 -0.83
N TYR A 307 -5.59 -16.06 -1.24
CA TYR A 307 -5.98 -15.51 -2.53
C TYR A 307 -5.59 -14.03 -2.64
N LEU A 308 -6.02 -13.21 -1.67
CA LEU A 308 -5.76 -11.77 -1.66
C LEU A 308 -4.25 -11.47 -1.57
N ALA A 309 -3.53 -12.18 -0.68
CA ALA A 309 -2.08 -12.04 -0.54
C ALA A 309 -1.35 -12.36 -1.85
N SER A 310 -1.74 -13.42 -2.54
CA SER A 310 -1.12 -13.81 -3.81
C SER A 310 -1.43 -12.81 -4.92
N GLU A 311 -2.68 -12.35 -5.03
CA GLU A 311 -3.09 -11.37 -6.04
C GLU A 311 -2.32 -10.05 -5.85
N LEU A 312 -2.30 -9.51 -4.64
CA LEU A 312 -1.68 -8.21 -4.37
C LEU A 312 -0.15 -8.26 -4.38
N THR A 313 0.47 -9.35 -3.93
CA THR A 313 1.92 -9.50 -4.01
C THR A 313 2.36 -9.65 -5.48
N THR A 314 1.59 -10.34 -6.31
CA THR A 314 1.83 -10.42 -7.75
C THR A 314 1.72 -9.03 -8.41
N LEU A 315 0.72 -8.27 -8.05
CA LEU A 315 0.47 -6.93 -8.60
C LEU A 315 1.57 -5.92 -8.22
N VAL A 316 1.95 -5.89 -6.95
CA VAL A 316 2.87 -4.87 -6.41
C VAL A 316 4.34 -5.23 -6.71
N HIS A 317 4.69 -6.48 -6.62
CA HIS A 317 6.07 -6.94 -6.80
C HIS A 317 6.25 -7.66 -8.15
N SER A 318 5.93 -8.93 -8.23
CA SER A 318 5.81 -9.71 -9.48
C SER A 318 5.27 -11.11 -9.20
N LYS A 319 4.89 -11.83 -10.25
CA LYS A 319 4.46 -13.23 -10.16
C LYS A 319 5.60 -14.13 -9.64
N GLU A 320 6.83 -13.92 -10.14
CA GLU A 320 8.01 -14.68 -9.73
C GLU A 320 8.33 -14.49 -8.25
N GLN A 321 8.27 -13.24 -7.76
CA GLN A 321 8.50 -12.96 -6.35
C GLN A 321 7.38 -13.54 -5.48
N CYS A 322 6.14 -13.45 -5.91
CA CYS A 322 5.01 -14.06 -5.21
C CYS A 322 5.17 -15.57 -5.07
N ASP A 323 5.53 -16.26 -6.17
CA ASP A 323 5.74 -17.71 -6.15
C ASP A 323 6.88 -18.10 -5.20
N GLN A 324 7.99 -17.37 -5.21
CA GLN A 324 9.09 -17.57 -4.28
C GLN A 324 8.69 -17.32 -2.82
N VAL A 325 7.86 -16.32 -2.54
CA VAL A 325 7.34 -16.04 -1.19
C VAL A 325 6.41 -17.16 -0.72
N ILE A 326 5.57 -17.71 -1.59
CA ILE A 326 4.69 -18.84 -1.27
C ILE A 326 5.53 -20.08 -0.94
N LEU A 327 6.55 -20.38 -1.76
CA LEU A 327 7.49 -21.47 -1.51
C LEU A 327 8.20 -21.28 -0.15
N ALA A 328 8.69 -20.06 0.13
CA ALA A 328 9.32 -19.73 1.40
C ALA A 328 8.38 -19.95 2.58
N SER A 329 7.13 -19.47 2.47
CA SER A 329 6.13 -19.64 3.53
C SER A 329 5.80 -21.10 3.81
N GLN A 330 5.83 -21.96 2.80
CA GLN A 330 5.62 -23.41 2.94
C GLN A 330 6.85 -24.11 3.51
N ALA A 331 8.03 -23.86 2.93
CA ALA A 331 9.27 -24.54 3.28
C ALA A 331 9.76 -24.19 4.70
N LEU A 332 9.57 -22.96 5.16
CA LEU A 332 9.91 -22.53 6.52
C LEU A 332 9.11 -23.30 7.59
N PHE A 333 7.95 -23.83 7.25
CA PHE A 333 7.14 -24.67 8.14
C PHE A 333 7.22 -26.17 7.82
N GLY A 334 8.24 -26.59 7.05
CA GLY A 334 8.54 -27.98 6.77
C GLY A 334 7.78 -28.61 5.60
N GLN A 335 7.23 -27.78 4.72
CA GLN A 335 6.56 -28.20 3.49
C GLN A 335 7.36 -27.74 2.27
N GLY A 336 8.38 -28.49 1.86
CA GLY A 336 9.26 -28.17 0.73
C GLY A 336 10.73 -27.99 1.11
N GLU A 337 11.56 -27.72 0.10
CA GLU A 337 13.00 -27.62 0.23
C GLU A 337 13.43 -26.17 0.42
N LEU A 338 14.12 -25.86 1.52
CA LEU A 338 14.60 -24.52 1.83
C LEU A 338 15.64 -24.00 0.83
N LYS A 339 16.40 -24.89 0.18
CA LYS A 339 17.41 -24.55 -0.84
C LYS A 339 16.81 -24.04 -2.15
N ASP A 340 15.53 -24.33 -2.43
CA ASP A 340 14.84 -23.89 -3.64
C ASP A 340 14.33 -22.43 -3.52
N ILE A 341 14.36 -21.85 -2.31
CA ILE A 341 14.02 -20.45 -2.05
C ILE A 341 15.21 -19.57 -2.45
N SER A 342 14.96 -18.47 -3.16
CA SER A 342 16.04 -17.51 -3.44
C SER A 342 16.63 -16.93 -2.16
N LYS A 343 17.96 -16.67 -2.15
CA LYS A 343 18.67 -16.16 -0.97
C LYS A 343 18.03 -14.92 -0.38
N ASN A 344 17.64 -13.96 -1.23
CA ASN A 344 17.04 -12.69 -0.80
C ASN A 344 15.70 -12.88 -0.10
N ILE A 345 14.84 -13.75 -0.61
CA ILE A 345 13.54 -14.05 0.01
C ILE A 345 13.73 -14.81 1.33
N LEU A 346 14.70 -15.75 1.39
CA LEU A 346 15.00 -16.46 2.62
C LEU A 346 15.54 -15.50 3.71
N ILE A 347 16.45 -14.59 3.36
CA ILE A 347 16.95 -13.55 4.28
C ILE A 347 15.79 -12.67 4.76
N ALA A 348 14.93 -12.22 3.86
CA ALA A 348 13.77 -11.40 4.22
C ALA A 348 12.84 -12.13 5.20
N ALA A 349 12.54 -13.40 4.93
CA ALA A 349 11.69 -14.22 5.80
C ALA A 349 12.32 -14.46 7.19
N LEU A 350 13.61 -14.71 7.23
CA LEU A 350 14.35 -14.90 8.48
C LEU A 350 14.53 -13.60 9.26
N SER A 351 14.65 -12.46 8.57
CA SER A 351 14.69 -11.14 9.21
C SER A 351 13.38 -10.82 9.95
N GLU A 352 12.23 -11.16 9.36
CA GLU A 352 10.92 -11.04 10.02
C GLU A 352 10.77 -11.99 11.23
N ALA A 353 11.37 -13.18 11.14
CA ALA A 353 11.33 -14.18 12.22
C ALA A 353 12.35 -13.93 13.34
N GLY A 354 13.31 -13.05 13.11
CA GLY A 354 14.48 -12.80 13.98
C GLY A 354 15.75 -13.43 13.40
N LEU A 355 16.61 -12.59 12.79
CA LEU A 355 17.88 -13.01 12.19
C LEU A 355 19.06 -12.63 13.08
N THR A 356 19.77 -13.63 13.57
CA THR A 356 21.01 -13.46 14.33
C THR A 356 22.22 -13.56 13.39
N LYS A 357 23.15 -12.62 13.49
CA LYS A 357 24.37 -12.61 12.68
C LYS A 357 25.58 -13.09 13.50
N ILE A 358 26.34 -14.04 12.96
CA ILE A 358 27.59 -14.57 13.53
C ILE A 358 28.71 -14.18 12.58
N LYS A 359 29.76 -13.53 13.11
CA LYS A 359 30.90 -13.06 12.31
C LYS A 359 31.72 -14.22 11.73
N SER A 360 32.24 -14.01 10.53
CA SER A 360 33.16 -14.92 9.89
C SER A 360 34.46 -15.03 10.73
N GLY A 361 34.95 -16.26 10.95
CA GLY A 361 36.14 -16.51 11.74
C GLY A 361 35.91 -16.80 13.23
N GLU A 362 34.70 -16.65 13.74
CA GLU A 362 34.32 -17.13 15.07
C GLU A 362 34.05 -18.64 15.04
N GLU A 363 34.33 -19.33 16.14
CA GLU A 363 33.96 -20.74 16.28
C GLU A 363 32.43 -20.86 16.20
N LEU A 364 31.93 -21.74 15.31
CA LEU A 364 30.50 -21.93 15.14
C LEU A 364 29.88 -22.47 16.43
N PRO A 365 28.81 -21.82 16.95
CA PRO A 365 28.16 -22.21 18.18
C PRO A 365 27.48 -23.57 18.04
N ASN A 366 27.38 -24.31 19.15
CA ASN A 366 26.57 -25.52 19.18
C ASN A 366 25.08 -25.24 19.20
N ILE A 367 24.26 -26.27 19.05
CA ILE A 367 22.79 -26.13 18.99
C ILE A 367 22.20 -25.42 20.23
N LEU A 368 22.79 -25.58 21.42
CA LEU A 368 22.32 -24.94 22.64
C LEU A 368 22.54 -23.42 22.60
N ASP A 369 23.74 -23.05 22.13
CA ASP A 369 24.12 -21.64 21.95
C ASP A 369 23.25 -20.98 20.84
N ILE A 370 23.04 -21.69 19.73
CA ILE A 370 22.16 -21.21 18.64
C ILE A 370 20.76 -20.94 19.15
N LEU A 371 20.13 -21.89 19.85
CA LEU A 371 18.78 -21.73 20.39
C LEU A 371 18.66 -20.56 21.38
N GLN A 372 19.72 -20.31 22.16
CA GLN A 372 19.76 -19.17 23.08
C GLN A 372 20.01 -17.84 22.35
N GLN A 373 21.00 -17.77 21.46
CA GLN A 373 21.37 -16.54 20.73
C GLN A 373 20.24 -16.05 19.81
N THR A 374 19.45 -16.97 19.28
CA THR A 374 18.26 -16.66 18.46
C THR A 374 17.02 -16.32 19.30
N ASN A 375 17.12 -16.24 20.61
CA ASN A 375 16.01 -16.03 21.55
C ASN A 375 14.88 -17.08 21.45
N LEU A 376 15.13 -18.22 20.82
CA LEU A 376 14.18 -19.33 20.80
C LEU A 376 14.09 -20.03 22.16
N CYS A 377 15.16 -19.92 22.95
CA CYS A 377 15.21 -20.39 24.35
C CYS A 377 15.82 -19.28 25.23
N GLU A 378 15.23 -19.10 26.42
CA GLU A 378 15.67 -18.08 27.39
C GLU A 378 17.03 -18.40 28.04
N SER A 379 17.44 -19.68 28.03
CA SER A 379 18.68 -20.15 28.66
C SER A 379 19.19 -21.43 28.00
N LYS A 380 20.49 -21.74 28.21
CA LYS A 380 21.07 -23.03 27.77
C LYS A 380 20.37 -24.24 28.41
N SER A 381 19.86 -24.14 29.64
CA SER A 381 19.09 -25.20 30.29
C SER A 381 17.75 -25.44 29.59
N ALA A 382 17.07 -24.36 29.17
CA ALA A 382 15.85 -24.46 28.38
C ALA A 382 16.13 -25.03 26.97
N ALA A 383 17.24 -24.61 26.34
CA ALA A 383 17.70 -25.16 25.08
C ALA A 383 17.99 -26.67 25.15
N LYS A 384 18.71 -27.12 26.22
CA LYS A 384 18.99 -28.53 26.46
C LYS A 384 17.69 -29.34 26.54
N ARG A 385 16.73 -28.90 27.35
CA ARG A 385 15.42 -29.57 27.48
C ARG A 385 14.71 -29.64 26.12
N THR A 386 14.74 -28.54 25.34
CA THR A 386 14.12 -28.48 24.01
C THR A 386 14.73 -29.53 23.06
N VAL A 387 16.05 -29.72 23.07
CA VAL A 387 16.72 -30.75 22.27
C VAL A 387 16.34 -32.16 22.74
N GLU A 388 16.41 -32.41 24.05
CA GLU A 388 16.07 -33.73 24.67
C GLU A 388 14.61 -34.13 24.39
N GLU A 389 13.68 -33.18 24.43
CA GLU A 389 12.25 -33.36 24.09
C GLU A 389 12.00 -33.47 22.57
N GLY A 390 13.04 -33.28 21.75
CA GLY A 390 12.98 -33.34 20.29
C GLY A 390 12.27 -32.17 19.64
N GLY A 391 12.29 -31.02 20.30
CA GLY A 391 11.72 -29.78 19.83
C GLY A 391 12.68 -28.89 19.02
N ALA A 392 13.95 -29.27 18.85
CA ALA A 392 14.95 -28.49 18.11
C ALA A 392 15.10 -28.99 16.67
N TYR A 393 15.06 -28.04 15.72
CA TYR A 393 15.21 -28.32 14.29
C TYR A 393 16.17 -27.31 13.66
N ILE A 394 17.03 -27.81 12.79
CA ILE A 394 17.88 -27.02 11.88
C ILE A 394 17.52 -27.39 10.46
N ASN A 395 17.21 -26.39 9.63
CA ASN A 395 16.81 -26.57 8.22
C ASN A 395 15.71 -27.64 8.04
N ASN A 396 14.74 -27.66 8.94
CA ASN A 396 13.65 -28.62 9.03
C ASN A 396 14.04 -30.04 9.50
N GLU A 397 15.31 -30.31 9.74
CA GLU A 397 15.80 -31.59 10.29
C GLU A 397 15.88 -31.53 11.81
N ARG A 398 15.37 -32.58 12.47
CA ARG A 398 15.39 -32.67 13.93
C ARG A 398 16.80 -32.93 14.44
N ILE A 399 17.23 -32.12 15.42
CA ILE A 399 18.50 -32.28 16.11
C ILE A 399 18.27 -32.93 17.49
N SER A 400 18.99 -34.03 17.74
CA SER A 400 18.98 -34.78 19.01
C SER A 400 20.30 -34.80 19.75
N ASP A 401 21.41 -34.42 19.07
CA ASP A 401 22.74 -34.33 19.68
C ASP A 401 22.94 -32.96 20.31
N LEU A 402 23.17 -32.91 21.63
CA LEU A 402 23.42 -31.69 22.40
C LEU A 402 24.70 -30.95 21.99
N ASN A 403 25.65 -31.67 21.40
CA ASN A 403 26.94 -31.13 20.94
C ASN A 403 26.95 -30.80 19.44
N TRP A 404 25.82 -30.98 18.75
CA TRP A 404 25.73 -30.70 17.32
C TRP A 404 26.19 -29.26 17.01
N LYS A 405 27.07 -29.15 16.02
CA LYS A 405 27.52 -27.86 15.46
C LYS A 405 27.26 -27.84 13.95
N PRO A 406 26.88 -26.68 13.38
CA PRO A 406 26.74 -26.58 11.95
C PRO A 406 28.06 -26.74 11.22
N ASN A 407 28.03 -27.36 10.06
CA ASN A 407 29.12 -27.44 9.13
C ASN A 407 28.76 -26.73 7.81
N LYS A 408 29.71 -26.63 6.87
CA LYS A 408 29.48 -25.91 5.61
C LYS A 408 28.32 -26.49 4.76
N SER A 409 28.06 -27.79 4.87
CA SER A 409 26.97 -28.43 4.11
C SER A 409 25.61 -28.12 4.67
N ASP A 410 25.52 -27.70 5.94
CA ASP A 410 24.26 -27.30 6.56
C ASP A 410 23.85 -25.88 6.18
N LEU A 411 24.77 -25.09 5.64
CA LEU A 411 24.51 -23.69 5.32
C LEU A 411 23.74 -23.56 4.00
N ILE A 412 22.49 -23.13 4.07
CA ILE A 412 21.69 -22.77 2.90
C ILE A 412 22.30 -21.53 2.24
N HIS A 413 22.51 -21.57 0.92
CA HIS A 413 23.19 -20.53 0.15
C HIS A 413 24.58 -20.16 0.74
N GLY A 414 25.24 -21.10 1.44
CA GLY A 414 26.56 -20.94 2.00
C GLY A 414 26.68 -20.07 3.24
N SER A 415 25.56 -19.55 3.79
CA SER A 415 25.59 -18.62 4.91
C SER A 415 24.40 -18.67 5.87
N LEU A 416 23.31 -19.35 5.54
CA LEU A 416 22.06 -19.25 6.30
C LEU A 416 21.69 -20.57 6.96
N LEU A 417 21.12 -20.50 8.18
CA LEU A 417 20.46 -21.60 8.87
C LEU A 417 19.05 -21.17 9.28
N VAL A 418 18.10 -22.08 9.09
CA VAL A 418 16.75 -21.95 9.63
C VAL A 418 16.67 -22.74 10.93
N VAL A 419 16.41 -22.08 12.04
CA VAL A 419 16.32 -22.66 13.38
C VAL A 419 14.87 -22.66 13.82
N ARG A 420 14.36 -23.81 14.31
CA ARG A 420 12.99 -23.88 14.83
C ARG A 420 12.94 -24.52 16.23
N ARG A 421 12.03 -23.97 17.04
CA ARG A 421 11.59 -24.58 18.29
C ARG A 421 10.15 -25.07 18.13
N GLY A 422 9.98 -26.39 18.06
CA GLY A 422 8.69 -27.02 17.78
C GLY A 422 8.21 -26.71 16.35
N LYS A 423 6.87 -26.67 16.18
CA LYS A 423 6.25 -26.51 14.84
C LYS A 423 6.03 -25.06 14.40
N LYS A 424 6.03 -24.09 15.32
CA LYS A 424 5.52 -22.75 15.06
C LYS A 424 6.53 -21.61 15.23
N VAL A 425 7.55 -21.80 16.05
CA VAL A 425 8.49 -20.71 16.38
C VAL A 425 9.80 -20.96 15.64
N MET A 426 10.27 -19.94 14.92
CA MET A 426 11.50 -20.02 14.14
C MET A 426 12.33 -18.75 14.29
N ALA A 427 13.59 -18.86 13.94
CA ALA A 427 14.54 -17.76 13.78
C ALA A 427 15.57 -18.12 12.71
N GLY A 428 16.34 -17.13 12.27
CA GLY A 428 17.45 -17.32 11.33
C GLY A 428 18.80 -17.14 11.97
N VAL A 429 19.83 -17.79 11.40
CA VAL A 429 21.23 -17.48 11.65
C VAL A 429 21.92 -17.19 10.33
N GLU A 430 22.61 -16.06 10.23
CA GLU A 430 23.47 -15.72 9.11
C GLU A 430 24.93 -15.79 9.57
N ILE A 431 25.73 -16.64 8.93
CA ILE A 431 27.15 -16.85 9.24
C ILE A 431 27.98 -16.18 8.15
N GLY A 432 28.88 -15.30 8.57
CA GLY A 432 29.81 -14.63 7.66
C GLY A 432 29.20 -13.38 7.02
N GLY A 433 29.07 -12.30 7.79
CA GLY A 433 28.86 -10.93 7.33
C GLY A 433 30.21 -10.20 7.26
#